data_e40a9189520708f77aedd71d8123067c
#
_entry.id   e40a9189520708f77aedd71d8123067c
#
_cell.length_a   1.000
_cell.length_b   1.000
_cell.length_c   1.000
_cell.angle_alpha   90.00
_cell.angle_beta   90.00
_cell.angle_gamma   90.00
#
_symmetry.space_group_name_H-M   'P 1'
#
loop_
_entity.id
_entity.type
_entity.pdbx_description
1 polymer ?
#
loop_
_entity_poly.entity_id
_entity_poly.type
_entity_poly.pdbx_seq_one_letter_code
_entity_poly.pdbx_strand_id
1 'polypeptide(L)'
;MVVDALKTIGFNERTSIQKMYSETPSFEVMMKSNDDYEVKIFLQGSYANNTNVRQHSDVDIAVVQIDQFRPKYRVGVSKTNYGFRSASSKSKTFKDIVQSALENKFADDVERKNKSIKIHGNSYRKDADSVPALRYRDYSYDYRFDPENYVGGILIKADDGTEVINYPEQHITNGIDKNKRTNL
;
A
#
# COMPACT_ATOMS: atom_id res chain seq x y z
N MET A 1 -14.72 1.55 7.96
CA MET A 1 -15.58 1.22 6.80
C MET A 1 -14.82 0.86 5.53
N VAL A 2 -13.99 1.71 4.92
CA VAL A 2 -13.21 1.31 3.71
C VAL A 2 -12.21 0.20 4.02
N VAL A 3 -11.48 0.32 5.12
CA VAL A 3 -10.58 -0.74 5.62
C VAL A 3 -11.33 -2.04 5.87
N ASP A 4 -12.57 -1.98 6.41
CA ASP A 4 -13.39 -3.17 6.66
C ASP A 4 -13.91 -3.82 5.37
N ALA A 5 -14.18 -3.02 4.33
CA ALA A 5 -14.51 -3.54 3.00
C ALA A 5 -13.32 -4.25 2.36
N LEU A 6 -12.13 -3.70 2.51
CA LEU A 6 -10.90 -4.32 2.03
C LEU A 6 -10.57 -5.62 2.81
N LYS A 7 -11.01 -5.75 4.06
CA LYS A 7 -10.93 -7.00 4.83
C LYS A 7 -11.79 -8.14 4.25
N THR A 8 -12.82 -7.83 3.48
CA THR A 8 -13.70 -8.85 2.85
C THR A 8 -13.15 -9.44 1.55
N ILE A 9 -11.96 -9.05 1.09
CA ILE A 9 -11.29 -9.65 -0.08
C ILE A 9 -10.81 -11.07 0.26
N GLY A 10 -11.73 -11.97 0.61
CA GLY A 10 -11.40 -13.38 0.88
C GLY A 10 -10.50 -13.62 2.09
N PHE A 11 -10.47 -12.72 3.06
CA PHE A 11 -9.59 -12.79 4.23
C PHE A 11 -10.18 -13.68 5.32
N ASN A 12 -9.50 -14.78 5.65
CA ASN A 12 -9.78 -15.53 6.86
C ASN A 12 -9.31 -14.75 8.10
N GLU A 13 -10.17 -14.65 9.11
CA GLU A 13 -9.96 -13.93 10.38
C GLU A 13 -8.81 -14.48 11.27
N ARG A 14 -8.02 -15.44 10.80
CA ARG A 14 -7.00 -16.12 11.62
C ARG A 14 -5.66 -15.41 11.75
N THR A 15 -5.47 -14.25 11.14
CA THR A 15 -4.26 -13.49 11.37
C THR A 15 -4.51 -12.51 12.51
N SER A 16 -3.76 -12.68 13.59
CA SER A 16 -3.71 -11.75 14.72
C SER A 16 -3.61 -10.33 14.20
N ILE A 17 -4.67 -9.54 14.42
CA ILE A 17 -4.64 -8.10 14.27
C ILE A 17 -3.66 -7.61 15.32
N GLN A 18 -2.40 -7.47 14.95
CA GLN A 18 -1.45 -6.73 15.77
C GLN A 18 -1.83 -5.26 15.61
N LYS A 19 -2.71 -4.79 16.51
CA LYS A 19 -2.92 -3.38 16.73
C LYS A 19 -1.61 -2.82 17.28
N MET A 20 -0.72 -2.43 16.39
CA MET A 20 0.35 -1.53 16.79
C MET A 20 -0.26 -0.13 16.94
N TYR A 21 -0.73 0.16 18.13
CA TYR A 21 -0.83 1.54 18.59
C TYR A 21 0.61 2.00 18.84
N SER A 22 1.30 2.37 17.76
CA SER A 22 2.43 3.27 17.91
C SER A 22 1.84 4.68 18.09
N GLU A 23 2.52 5.54 18.81
CA GLU A 23 2.16 6.95 18.99
C GLU A 23 2.17 7.76 17.67
N THR A 24 2.39 7.11 16.54
CA THR A 24 2.29 7.63 15.18
C THR A 24 0.91 7.33 14.60
N PRO A 25 0.29 8.28 13.87
CA PRO A 25 -1.08 8.15 13.37
C PRO A 25 -1.23 7.19 12.16
N SER A 26 -0.25 6.34 11.88
CA SER A 26 -0.33 5.36 10.80
C SER A 26 -0.98 4.06 11.30
N PHE A 27 -2.20 3.82 10.84
CA PHE A 27 -2.89 2.54 11.06
C PHE A 27 -2.45 1.56 9.97
N GLU A 28 -1.78 0.49 10.38
CA GLU A 28 -1.28 -0.57 9.51
C GLU A 28 -1.97 -1.90 9.83
N VAL A 29 -2.52 -2.56 8.82
CA VAL A 29 -3.15 -3.87 8.95
C VAL A 29 -2.49 -4.84 7.97
N MET A 30 -1.93 -5.93 8.49
CA MET A 30 -1.44 -7.04 7.67
C MET A 30 -2.50 -8.14 7.61
N MET A 31 -2.78 -8.65 6.41
CA MET A 31 -3.83 -9.62 6.17
C MET A 31 -3.39 -10.69 5.16
N LYS A 32 -3.83 -11.93 5.38
CA LYS A 32 -3.70 -13.03 4.42
C LYS A 32 -5.07 -13.35 3.84
N SER A 33 -5.14 -13.52 2.52
CA SER A 33 -6.34 -13.95 1.82
C SER A 33 -6.34 -15.47 1.60
N ASN A 34 -7.54 -16.05 1.40
CA ASN A 34 -7.68 -17.44 0.99
C ASN A 34 -7.10 -17.74 -0.41
N ASP A 35 -6.86 -16.69 -1.22
CA ASP A 35 -6.32 -16.77 -2.57
C ASP A 35 -4.80 -16.52 -2.63
N ASP A 36 -4.07 -16.78 -1.56
CA ASP A 36 -2.62 -16.58 -1.45
C ASP A 36 -2.13 -15.13 -1.60
N TYR A 37 -2.98 -14.12 -1.32
CA TYR A 37 -2.56 -12.73 -1.22
C TYR A 37 -2.24 -12.36 0.23
N GLU A 38 -1.05 -11.83 0.46
CA GLU A 38 -0.74 -11.09 1.68
C GLU A 38 -0.82 -9.60 1.38
N VAL A 39 -1.58 -8.86 2.18
CA VAL A 39 -1.86 -7.44 1.94
C VAL A 39 -1.57 -6.63 3.19
N LYS A 40 -0.89 -5.49 2.99
CA LYS A 40 -0.66 -4.47 4.00
C LYS A 40 -1.52 -3.25 3.65
N ILE A 41 -2.30 -2.73 4.60
CA ILE A 41 -3.17 -1.57 4.41
C ILE A 41 -2.75 -0.49 5.39
N PHE A 42 -2.53 0.74 4.90
CA PHE A 42 -2.17 1.88 5.73
C PHE A 42 -2.63 3.20 5.12
N LEU A 43 -2.77 4.22 5.96
CA LEU A 43 -3.09 5.56 5.53
C LEU A 43 -1.88 6.22 4.87
N GLN A 44 -2.13 7.00 3.83
CA GLN A 44 -1.14 7.84 3.14
C GLN A 44 -1.54 9.32 3.19
N GLY A 45 -0.69 10.17 2.57
CA GLY A 45 -0.99 11.59 2.38
C GLY A 45 -1.03 12.38 3.67
N SER A 46 -1.90 13.40 3.69
CA SER A 46 -2.02 14.35 4.79
C SER A 46 -2.49 13.73 6.11
N TYR A 47 -3.27 12.65 6.03
CA TYR A 47 -3.73 11.90 7.20
C TYR A 47 -2.60 11.12 7.88
N ALA A 48 -1.69 10.51 7.11
CA ALA A 48 -0.53 9.80 7.66
C ALA A 48 0.48 10.76 8.32
N ASN A 49 0.62 11.97 7.76
CA ASN A 49 1.59 12.96 8.22
C ASN A 49 1.05 13.92 9.29
N ASN A 50 -0.18 13.74 9.75
CA ASN A 50 -0.87 14.64 10.71
C ASN A 50 -0.85 16.14 10.26
N THR A 51 -0.78 16.38 8.95
CA THR A 51 -0.79 17.72 8.34
C THR A 51 -2.17 18.14 7.84
N ASN A 52 -3.21 17.49 8.33
CA ASN A 52 -4.58 17.64 7.88
C ASN A 52 -5.16 18.99 8.36
N VAL A 53 -5.07 20.01 7.50
CA VAL A 53 -5.50 21.39 7.82
C VAL A 53 -6.96 21.65 7.44
N ARG A 54 -7.65 20.72 6.76
CA ARG A 54 -9.00 20.93 6.25
C ARG A 54 -9.95 19.78 6.55
N GLN A 55 -11.17 20.12 6.94
CA GLN A 55 -12.28 19.19 7.18
C GLN A 55 -12.75 18.42 5.91
N HIS A 56 -12.22 18.77 4.74
CA HIS A 56 -12.62 18.25 3.41
C HIS A 56 -11.53 17.51 2.68
N SER A 57 -10.45 17.04 3.34
CA SER A 57 -9.43 16.24 2.66
C SER A 57 -9.92 14.83 2.44
N ASP A 58 -9.71 14.29 1.22
CA ASP A 58 -9.90 12.88 0.90
C ASP A 58 -8.96 12.02 1.74
N VAL A 59 -9.38 10.80 2.05
CA VAL A 59 -8.57 9.84 2.81
C VAL A 59 -7.84 8.94 1.84
N ASP A 60 -6.50 9.06 1.76
CA ASP A 60 -5.67 8.18 0.94
C ASP A 60 -5.32 6.89 1.70
N ILE A 61 -5.65 5.74 1.12
CA ILE A 61 -5.43 4.42 1.70
C ILE A 61 -4.57 3.60 0.74
N ALA A 62 -3.34 3.26 1.13
CA ALA A 62 -2.54 2.30 0.38
C ALA A 62 -2.99 0.87 0.69
N VAL A 63 -3.15 0.07 -0.36
CA VAL A 63 -3.42 -1.37 -0.29
C VAL A 63 -2.28 -2.07 -1.00
N VAL A 64 -1.34 -2.62 -0.25
CA VAL A 64 -0.07 -3.12 -0.79
C VAL A 64 -0.05 -4.64 -0.76
N GLN A 65 0.08 -5.26 -1.93
CA GLN A 65 0.35 -6.69 -2.04
C GLN A 65 1.78 -6.97 -1.56
N ILE A 66 1.96 -7.87 -0.59
CA ILE A 66 3.25 -8.13 0.05
C ILE A 66 3.76 -9.57 -0.09
N ASP A 67 2.95 -10.52 -0.57
CA ASP A 67 3.36 -11.88 -0.95
C ASP A 67 4.31 -11.90 -2.15
N GLN A 68 4.30 -10.83 -2.94
CA GLN A 68 5.19 -10.61 -4.07
C GLN A 68 5.83 -9.23 -3.96
N PHE A 69 6.94 -9.03 -4.68
CA PHE A 69 7.59 -7.72 -4.74
C PHE A 69 8.22 -7.47 -6.11
N ARG A 70 8.39 -6.20 -6.46
CA ARG A 70 9.15 -5.74 -7.62
C ARG A 70 10.55 -5.38 -7.16
N PRO A 71 11.59 -6.13 -7.56
CA PRO A 71 12.96 -5.79 -7.24
C PRO A 71 13.53 -4.79 -8.24
N LYS A 72 14.41 -3.90 -7.74
CA LYS A 72 15.38 -3.17 -8.54
C LYS A 72 16.78 -3.63 -8.13
N TYR A 73 17.59 -4.00 -9.10
CA TYR A 73 18.96 -4.43 -8.86
C TYR A 73 19.96 -3.40 -9.39
N ARG A 74 21.18 -3.42 -8.88
CA ARG A 74 22.29 -2.71 -9.50
C ARG A 74 22.66 -3.33 -10.84
N VAL A 75 23.42 -2.60 -11.65
CA VAL A 75 23.87 -3.06 -12.96
C VAL A 75 24.66 -4.37 -12.83
N GLY A 76 24.39 -5.34 -13.70
CA GLY A 76 25.04 -6.65 -13.73
C GLY A 76 24.53 -7.66 -12.69
N VAL A 77 23.54 -7.31 -11.88
CA VAL A 77 22.93 -8.19 -10.87
C VAL A 77 21.52 -8.54 -11.26
N SER A 78 21.07 -9.74 -10.93
CA SER A 78 19.74 -10.25 -11.25
C SER A 78 19.16 -11.03 -10.07
N LYS A 79 17.90 -11.46 -10.22
CA LYS A 79 17.20 -12.27 -9.21
C LYS A 79 17.94 -13.54 -8.79
N THR A 80 18.70 -14.15 -9.71
CA THR A 80 19.45 -15.39 -9.45
C THR A 80 20.55 -15.22 -8.43
N ASN A 81 21.18 -14.04 -8.35
CA ASN A 81 22.18 -13.73 -7.33
C ASN A 81 21.61 -13.76 -5.90
N TYR A 82 20.31 -13.53 -5.74
CA TYR A 82 19.59 -13.57 -4.47
C TYR A 82 18.82 -14.88 -4.24
N GLY A 83 18.86 -15.83 -5.19
CA GLY A 83 18.05 -17.04 -5.12
C GLY A 83 16.53 -16.81 -5.31
N PHE A 84 16.11 -15.64 -5.80
CA PHE A 84 14.70 -15.32 -5.99
C PHE A 84 14.11 -16.05 -7.20
N ARG A 85 12.85 -16.45 -7.07
CA ARG A 85 12.05 -17.02 -8.14
C ARG A 85 11.10 -15.98 -8.72
N SER A 86 10.73 -16.15 -10.00
CA SER A 86 9.66 -15.33 -10.59
C SER A 86 8.31 -15.73 -9.98
N ALA A 87 7.51 -14.74 -9.68
CA ALA A 87 6.12 -14.98 -9.32
C ALA A 87 5.33 -15.52 -10.53
N SER A 88 4.33 -16.35 -10.27
CA SER A 88 3.38 -16.79 -11.28
C SER A 88 2.51 -15.62 -11.76
N SER A 89 2.20 -15.59 -13.05
CA SER A 89 1.24 -14.63 -13.59
C SER A 89 -0.16 -15.03 -13.17
N LYS A 90 -0.93 -14.07 -12.66
CA LYS A 90 -2.35 -14.24 -12.32
C LYS A 90 -3.22 -13.61 -13.41
N SER A 91 -4.42 -14.14 -13.62
CA SER A 91 -5.33 -13.70 -14.67
C SER A 91 -5.91 -12.31 -14.42
N LYS A 92 -6.12 -11.95 -13.15
CA LYS A 92 -6.59 -10.63 -12.73
C LYS A 92 -5.44 -9.82 -12.14
N THR A 93 -5.42 -8.52 -12.40
CA THR A 93 -4.49 -7.62 -11.74
C THR A 93 -4.88 -7.43 -10.28
N PHE A 94 -3.91 -7.10 -9.43
CA PHE A 94 -4.21 -6.80 -8.03
C PHE A 94 -5.20 -5.62 -7.89
N LYS A 95 -5.13 -4.64 -8.78
CA LYS A 95 -6.05 -3.50 -8.82
C LYS A 95 -7.49 -3.95 -9.12
N ASP A 96 -7.69 -4.93 -10.02
CA ASP A 96 -9.03 -5.47 -10.32
C ASP A 96 -9.64 -6.18 -9.11
N ILE A 97 -8.80 -6.88 -8.33
CA ILE A 97 -9.24 -7.56 -7.10
C ILE A 97 -9.66 -6.56 -6.04
N VAL A 98 -8.86 -5.51 -5.83
CA VAL A 98 -9.20 -4.43 -4.88
C VAL A 98 -10.48 -3.72 -5.33
N GLN A 99 -10.63 -3.43 -6.62
CA GLN A 99 -11.84 -2.81 -7.17
C GLN A 99 -13.07 -3.69 -6.90
N SER A 100 -13.03 -4.98 -7.25
CA SER A 100 -14.17 -5.89 -7.05
C SER A 100 -14.60 -5.97 -5.58
N ALA A 101 -13.63 -5.95 -4.66
CA ALA A 101 -13.94 -5.96 -3.24
C ALA A 101 -14.61 -4.67 -2.75
N LEU A 102 -14.18 -3.53 -3.27
CA LEU A 102 -14.80 -2.24 -2.96
C LEU A 102 -16.19 -2.14 -3.55
N GLU A 103 -16.40 -2.59 -4.80
CA GLU A 103 -17.71 -2.63 -5.46
C GLU A 103 -18.71 -3.52 -4.72
N ASN A 104 -18.28 -4.67 -4.21
CA ASN A 104 -19.13 -5.55 -3.40
C ASN A 104 -19.68 -4.86 -2.13
N LYS A 105 -18.97 -3.85 -1.61
CA LYS A 105 -19.37 -3.13 -0.39
C LYS A 105 -20.04 -1.80 -0.65
N PHE A 106 -19.60 -1.08 -1.68
CA PHE A 106 -19.98 0.31 -1.94
C PHE A 106 -20.72 0.49 -3.27
N ALA A 107 -20.87 -0.59 -4.05
CA ALA A 107 -21.60 -0.61 -5.31
C ALA A 107 -21.30 0.61 -6.21
N ASP A 108 -22.31 1.43 -6.48
CA ASP A 108 -22.25 2.56 -7.41
C ASP A 108 -21.36 3.74 -6.91
N ASP A 109 -20.94 3.71 -5.64
CA ASP A 109 -20.04 4.73 -5.07
C ASP A 109 -18.56 4.51 -5.43
N VAL A 110 -18.23 3.48 -6.23
CA VAL A 110 -16.85 3.14 -6.59
C VAL A 110 -16.53 3.63 -8.00
N GLU A 111 -15.45 4.38 -8.14
CA GLU A 111 -14.97 4.89 -9.43
C GLU A 111 -13.49 4.51 -9.62
N ARG A 112 -13.20 3.78 -10.71
CA ARG A 112 -11.80 3.47 -11.08
C ARG A 112 -11.12 4.71 -11.66
N LYS A 113 -10.02 5.12 -11.06
CA LYS A 113 -9.10 6.16 -11.56
C LYS A 113 -7.83 5.52 -12.12
N ASN A 114 -7.02 6.29 -12.81
CA ASN A 114 -5.77 5.80 -13.41
C ASN A 114 -4.83 5.12 -12.39
N LYS A 115 -4.64 5.72 -11.21
CA LYS A 115 -3.71 5.20 -10.17
C LYS A 115 -4.41 4.68 -8.92
N SER A 116 -5.64 5.06 -8.71
CA SER A 116 -6.43 4.75 -7.51
C SER A 116 -7.81 4.22 -7.86
N ILE A 117 -8.56 3.87 -6.84
CA ILE A 117 -9.99 3.57 -6.90
C ILE A 117 -10.63 4.49 -5.88
N LYS A 118 -11.45 5.43 -6.38
CA LYS A 118 -12.16 6.39 -5.54
C LYS A 118 -13.44 5.76 -4.99
N ILE A 119 -13.68 5.99 -3.72
CA ILE A 119 -14.95 5.69 -3.06
C ILE A 119 -15.59 7.03 -2.72
N HIS A 120 -16.70 7.34 -3.38
CA HIS A 120 -17.42 8.59 -3.17
C HIS A 120 -18.04 8.64 -1.79
N GLY A 121 -17.91 9.80 -1.15
CA GLY A 121 -18.50 10.08 0.13
C GLY A 121 -20.02 10.25 0.07
N ASN A 122 -20.64 10.23 1.24
CA ASN A 122 -22.04 10.55 1.42
C ASN A 122 -22.22 11.26 2.78
N SER A 123 -23.46 11.46 3.25
CA SER A 123 -23.72 12.12 4.55
C SER A 123 -23.05 11.45 5.76
N TYR A 124 -22.64 10.18 5.65
CA TYR A 124 -22.03 9.40 6.73
C TYR A 124 -20.54 9.05 6.49
N ARG A 125 -20.02 9.31 5.30
CA ARG A 125 -18.68 8.88 4.88
C ARG A 125 -18.02 9.97 4.04
N LYS A 126 -16.74 10.24 4.30
CA LYS A 126 -15.89 11.08 3.44
C LYS A 126 -15.47 10.34 2.18
N ASP A 127 -15.09 11.09 1.15
CA ASP A 127 -14.38 10.57 0.00
C ASP A 127 -13.10 9.86 0.44
N ALA A 128 -12.78 8.74 -0.21
CA ALA A 128 -11.55 8.01 0.02
C ALA A 128 -10.96 7.52 -1.29
N ASP A 129 -9.64 7.59 -1.41
CA ASP A 129 -8.87 7.01 -2.51
C ASP A 129 -8.13 5.77 -2.04
N SER A 130 -8.48 4.61 -2.57
CA SER A 130 -7.75 3.37 -2.39
C SER A 130 -6.68 3.25 -3.46
N VAL A 131 -5.41 3.11 -3.08
CA VAL A 131 -4.26 3.02 -3.97
C VAL A 131 -3.68 1.62 -3.94
N PRO A 132 -4.07 0.73 -4.88
CA PRO A 132 -3.49 -0.60 -5.00
C PRO A 132 -2.03 -0.51 -5.45
N ALA A 133 -1.16 -1.20 -4.73
CA ALA A 133 0.28 -1.19 -4.99
C ALA A 133 0.91 -2.56 -4.76
N LEU A 134 2.12 -2.75 -5.27
CA LEU A 134 2.96 -3.91 -5.04
C LEU A 134 4.15 -3.50 -4.16
N ARG A 135 4.60 -4.38 -3.26
CA ARG A 135 5.85 -4.17 -2.53
C ARG A 135 7.00 -3.94 -3.51
N TYR A 136 7.81 -2.93 -3.24
CA TYR A 136 9.02 -2.62 -3.99
C TYR A 136 10.25 -2.77 -3.10
N ARG A 137 11.31 -3.39 -3.64
CA ARG A 137 12.58 -3.59 -2.94
C ARG A 137 13.73 -3.11 -3.82
N ASP A 138 14.44 -2.06 -3.40
CA ASP A 138 15.61 -1.54 -4.10
C ASP A 138 16.89 -2.09 -3.50
N TYR A 139 17.56 -2.96 -4.25
CA TYR A 139 18.84 -3.59 -3.93
C TYR A 139 20.03 -2.88 -4.58
N SER A 140 19.86 -1.67 -5.11
CA SER A 140 20.95 -0.96 -5.83
C SER A 140 22.19 -0.76 -5.00
N TYR A 141 22.08 -0.71 -3.68
CA TYR A 141 23.18 -0.52 -2.74
C TYR A 141 23.57 -1.79 -1.99
N ASP A 142 22.95 -2.93 -2.30
CA ASP A 142 23.37 -4.20 -1.69
C ASP A 142 24.50 -4.85 -2.49
N TYR A 143 25.64 -5.05 -1.84
CA TYR A 143 26.85 -5.69 -2.39
C TYR A 143 27.09 -7.09 -1.85
N ARG A 144 26.23 -7.57 -0.93
CA ARG A 144 26.37 -8.86 -0.24
C ARG A 144 25.37 -9.91 -0.73
N PHE A 145 24.45 -9.52 -1.63
CA PHE A 145 23.33 -10.36 -2.07
C PHE A 145 22.44 -10.83 -0.91
N ASP A 146 22.25 -9.95 0.08
CA ASP A 146 21.42 -10.20 1.23
C ASP A 146 19.94 -9.88 0.87
N PRO A 147 19.03 -10.87 0.89
CA PRO A 147 17.61 -10.67 0.58
C PRO A 147 16.90 -9.65 1.47
N GLU A 148 17.43 -9.38 2.68
CA GLU A 148 16.84 -8.42 3.62
C GLU A 148 17.50 -7.05 3.57
N ASN A 149 18.59 -6.88 2.82
CA ASN A 149 19.30 -5.60 2.68
C ASN A 149 18.79 -4.79 1.47
N TYR A 150 17.62 -4.19 1.61
CA TYR A 150 16.98 -3.38 0.58
C TYR A 150 16.38 -2.08 1.13
N VAL A 151 16.20 -1.11 0.25
CA VAL A 151 15.35 0.05 0.54
C VAL A 151 13.91 -0.30 0.16
N GLY A 152 13.02 -0.32 1.16
CA GLY A 152 11.62 -0.68 0.99
C GLY A 152 10.78 0.47 0.42
N GLY A 153 9.88 0.14 -0.52
CA GLY A 153 8.94 1.07 -1.10
C GLY A 153 7.69 0.36 -1.61
N ILE A 154 6.84 1.10 -2.31
CA ILE A 154 5.67 0.60 -3.02
C ILE A 154 5.71 1.01 -4.48
N LEU A 155 5.26 0.12 -5.36
CA LEU A 155 5.08 0.34 -6.78
C LEU A 155 3.60 0.42 -7.11
N ILE A 156 3.15 1.55 -7.62
CA ILE A 156 1.80 1.77 -8.13
C ILE A 156 1.83 1.59 -9.64
N LYS A 157 1.00 0.69 -10.16
CA LYS A 157 0.79 0.52 -11.60
C LYS A 157 -0.48 1.23 -12.02
N ALA A 158 -0.32 2.26 -12.84
CA ALA A 158 -1.45 2.97 -13.43
C ALA A 158 -2.05 2.18 -14.60
N ASP A 159 -3.32 2.45 -14.92
CA ASP A 159 -4.02 1.78 -16.02
C ASP A 159 -3.44 2.15 -17.40
N ASP A 160 -2.78 3.32 -17.52
CA ASP A 160 -2.05 3.75 -18.71
C ASP A 160 -0.67 3.09 -18.87
N GLY A 161 -0.30 2.18 -17.98
CA GLY A 161 0.99 1.48 -17.97
C GLY A 161 2.12 2.24 -17.24
N THR A 162 1.87 3.45 -16.74
CA THR A 162 2.86 4.20 -15.95
C THR A 162 3.13 3.49 -14.63
N GLU A 163 4.39 3.37 -14.25
CA GLU A 163 4.84 2.86 -12.95
C GLU A 163 5.32 4.02 -12.07
N VAL A 164 4.81 4.10 -10.84
CA VAL A 164 5.20 5.12 -9.85
C VAL A 164 5.73 4.44 -8.61
N ILE A 165 6.93 4.81 -8.18
CA ILE A 165 7.56 4.27 -6.96
C ILE A 165 7.48 5.34 -5.87
N ASN A 166 6.96 4.95 -4.70
CA ASN A 166 6.88 5.76 -3.51
C ASN A 166 7.56 5.06 -2.33
N TYR A 167 8.11 5.86 -1.41
CA TYR A 167 8.75 5.40 -0.17
C TYR A 167 8.02 5.97 1.05
N PRO A 168 6.82 5.46 1.39
CA PRO A 168 5.96 6.07 2.42
C PRO A 168 6.60 6.11 3.81
N GLU A 169 7.38 5.09 4.19
CA GLU A 169 8.06 5.05 5.49
C GLU A 169 9.11 6.17 5.65
N GLN A 170 9.84 6.50 4.57
CA GLN A 170 10.79 7.61 4.58
C GLN A 170 10.07 8.97 4.68
N HIS A 171 8.93 9.12 4.03
CA HIS A 171 8.12 10.35 4.11
C HIS A 171 7.55 10.57 5.50
N ILE A 172 7.08 9.53 6.17
CA ILE A 172 6.57 9.59 7.55
C ILE A 172 7.69 9.97 8.51
N THR A 173 8.85 9.33 8.42
CA THR A 173 10.02 9.63 9.26
C THR A 173 10.47 11.09 9.08
N ASN A 174 10.61 11.54 7.83
CA ASN A 174 10.98 12.92 7.53
C ASN A 174 9.95 13.95 8.01
N GLY A 175 8.65 13.61 7.96
CA GLY A 175 7.56 14.45 8.49
C GLY A 175 7.62 14.60 10.01
N ILE A 176 7.85 13.51 10.72
CA ILE A 176 8.00 13.49 12.20
C ILE A 176 9.22 14.31 12.62
N ASP A 177 10.34 14.14 11.95
CA ASP A 177 11.58 14.88 12.27
C ASP A 177 11.45 16.38 11.99
N LYS A 178 10.74 16.76 10.93
CA LYS A 178 10.40 18.18 10.70
C LYS A 178 9.53 18.75 11.82
N ASN A 179 8.48 18.06 12.21
CA ASN A 179 7.58 18.53 13.26
C ASN A 179 8.29 18.65 14.63
N LYS A 180 9.22 17.75 14.95
CA LYS A 180 10.05 17.86 16.15
C LYS A 180 10.99 19.09 16.14
N ARG A 181 11.46 19.51 14.96
CA ARG A 181 12.36 20.66 14.79
C ARG A 181 11.63 22.01 14.79
N THR A 182 10.33 22.03 14.45
CA THR A 182 9.51 23.26 14.35
C THR A 182 8.75 23.57 15.63
N ASN A 183 8.74 22.67 16.62
CA ASN A 183 8.14 22.88 17.94
C ASN A 183 9.17 23.40 18.98
N LEU A 184 10.08 24.29 18.57
CA LEU A 184 10.93 25.11 19.42
C LEU A 184 10.33 26.50 19.59
#